data_5d044c9083a567cb6ccf04c5819f425d
#
_entry.id   5d044c9083a567cb6ccf04c5819f425d
#
_cell.length_a   1.000
_cell.length_b   1.000
_cell.length_c   1.000
_cell.angle_alpha   90.00
_cell.angle_beta   90.00
_cell.angle_gamma   90.00
#
_symmetry.space_group_name_H-M   'P 1'
#
loop_
_entity.id
_entity.type
_entity.pdbx_description
1 polymer ?
#
loop_
_entity_poly.entity_id
_entity_poly.type
_entity_poly.pdbx_seq_one_letter_code
_entity_poly.pdbx_strand_id
1 'polypeptide(L)'
;EKVTGEDIAEAIEQCVRNIRQAQRGGRVLTAALYQADRMLFFYYEALGEPLRVTEPIKAGNEQNLILESGEDMQTTCLYPEELLVPLSPFLQVWPGQHDDRLWAHMYHIYYHSVPKSVEEWKREGVPEKRRGRIAFVREDKLFSYTYFHKAIVDEGLLLGDKYQSIALHENILFSYFEEPKHMVNIREEAEKESEIIKDWLAVDPESHFIHMPEGEGENFMFLPALFALGTEDEQ
;
A
#
# COMPACT_ATOMS: atom_id res chain seq x y z
N GLU A 1 24.71 -8.44 -20.54
CA GLU A 1 23.65 -9.33 -21.03
C GLU A 1 22.37 -8.51 -21.20
N LYS A 2 21.67 -8.72 -22.31
CA LYS A 2 20.38 -8.00 -22.51
C LYS A 2 19.31 -8.73 -21.70
N VAL A 3 18.68 -8.02 -20.76
CA VAL A 3 17.48 -8.48 -20.06
C VAL A 3 16.37 -8.75 -21.07
N THR A 4 15.79 -9.93 -21.02
CA THR A 4 14.66 -10.33 -21.86
C THR A 4 13.34 -10.28 -21.08
N GLY A 5 12.22 -10.26 -21.80
CA GLY A 5 10.92 -10.39 -21.16
C GLY A 5 10.72 -11.73 -20.43
N GLU A 6 11.42 -12.78 -20.87
CA GLU A 6 11.40 -14.10 -20.24
C GLU A 6 12.12 -14.08 -18.89
N ASP A 7 13.23 -13.36 -18.73
CA ASP A 7 13.96 -13.22 -17.47
C ASP A 7 13.08 -12.55 -16.40
N ILE A 8 12.33 -11.52 -16.81
CA ILE A 8 11.40 -10.83 -15.89
C ILE A 8 10.24 -11.74 -15.50
N ALA A 9 9.69 -12.50 -16.45
CA ALA A 9 8.60 -13.44 -16.17
C ALA A 9 9.03 -14.52 -15.17
N GLU A 10 10.21 -15.09 -15.33
CA GLU A 10 10.79 -16.07 -14.40
C GLU A 10 11.00 -15.45 -13.00
N ALA A 11 11.50 -14.22 -12.93
CA ALA A 11 11.66 -13.49 -11.68
C ALA A 11 10.31 -13.28 -10.96
N ILE A 12 9.26 -12.91 -11.70
CA ILE A 12 7.91 -12.77 -11.16
C ILE A 12 7.39 -14.10 -10.60
N GLU A 13 7.55 -15.20 -11.34
CA GLU A 13 7.16 -16.53 -10.85
C GLU A 13 7.91 -16.92 -9.58
N GLN A 14 9.20 -16.58 -9.48
CA GLN A 14 9.95 -16.84 -8.25
C GLN A 14 9.45 -15.98 -7.08
N CYS A 15 9.07 -14.72 -7.32
CA CYS A 15 8.44 -13.87 -6.30
C CYS A 15 7.11 -14.50 -5.82
N VAL A 16 6.29 -15.01 -6.73
CA VAL A 16 5.05 -15.74 -6.38
C VAL A 16 5.36 -16.91 -5.46
N ARG A 17 6.39 -17.72 -5.78
CA ARG A 17 6.82 -18.85 -4.93
C ARG A 17 7.25 -18.39 -3.53
N ASN A 18 8.04 -17.31 -3.44
CA ASN A 18 8.48 -16.75 -2.16
C ASN A 18 7.29 -16.27 -1.32
N ILE A 19 6.34 -15.57 -1.94
CA ILE A 19 5.13 -15.08 -1.27
C ILE A 19 4.28 -16.23 -0.77
N ARG A 20 4.04 -17.26 -1.60
CA ARG A 20 3.30 -18.45 -1.20
C ARG A 20 3.98 -19.19 -0.03
N GLN A 21 5.30 -19.24 -0.04
CA GLN A 21 6.05 -19.78 1.12
C GLN A 21 5.84 -18.92 2.38
N ALA A 22 5.89 -17.59 2.27
CA ALA A 22 5.65 -16.69 3.38
C ALA A 22 4.21 -16.78 3.91
N GLN A 23 3.22 -16.97 3.02
CA GLN A 23 1.81 -17.20 3.38
C GLN A 23 1.65 -18.51 4.16
N ARG A 24 2.21 -19.62 3.66
CA ARG A 24 2.19 -20.92 4.37
C ARG A 24 2.92 -20.86 5.71
N GLY A 25 3.96 -20.04 5.81
CA GLY A 25 4.68 -19.76 7.06
C GLY A 25 3.98 -18.81 8.01
N GLY A 26 2.77 -18.32 7.67
CA GLY A 26 2.02 -17.40 8.51
C GLY A 26 2.65 -15.99 8.63
N ARG A 27 3.46 -15.56 7.64
CA ARG A 27 4.14 -14.26 7.64
C ARG A 27 3.42 -13.20 6.80
N VAL A 28 2.60 -13.60 5.85
CA VAL A 28 1.87 -12.74 4.91
C VAL A 28 0.45 -13.23 4.74
N LEU A 29 -0.53 -12.35 4.73
CA LEU A 29 -1.92 -12.65 4.35
C LEU A 29 -2.14 -12.43 2.86
N THR A 30 -1.92 -11.22 2.42
CA THR A 30 -2.16 -10.78 1.03
C THR A 30 -0.92 -10.12 0.49
N ALA A 31 -0.63 -10.35 -0.78
CA ALA A 31 0.42 -9.64 -1.51
C ALA A 31 0.01 -9.48 -2.99
N ALA A 32 0.13 -8.27 -3.50
CA ALA A 32 -0.21 -7.95 -4.89
C ALA A 32 0.82 -6.98 -5.48
N LEU A 33 1.26 -7.27 -6.70
CA LEU A 33 2.20 -6.45 -7.45
C LEU A 33 1.52 -5.93 -8.71
N TYR A 34 1.58 -4.63 -8.88
CA TYR A 34 0.98 -3.92 -10.01
C TYR A 34 2.06 -3.17 -10.78
N GLN A 35 1.80 -2.89 -12.05
CA GLN A 35 2.73 -2.16 -12.91
C GLN A 35 2.04 -0.94 -13.53
N ALA A 36 2.74 0.19 -13.49
CA ALA A 36 2.43 1.40 -14.24
C ALA A 36 3.68 1.84 -15.01
N ASP A 37 3.68 1.69 -16.31
CA ASP A 37 4.84 1.96 -17.17
C ASP A 37 6.13 1.31 -16.62
N ARG A 38 7.04 2.11 -16.10
CA ARG A 38 8.32 1.67 -15.51
C ARG A 38 8.31 1.56 -13.99
N MET A 39 7.19 1.80 -13.35
CA MET A 39 7.02 1.72 -11.89
C MET A 39 6.30 0.44 -11.50
N LEU A 40 6.72 -0.13 -10.37
CA LEU A 40 6.05 -1.23 -9.71
C LEU A 40 5.45 -0.75 -8.39
N PHE A 41 4.25 -1.20 -8.09
CA PHE A 41 3.54 -0.92 -6.84
C PHE A 41 3.24 -2.23 -6.13
N PHE A 42 3.79 -2.38 -4.93
CA PHE A 42 3.65 -3.59 -4.14
C PHE A 42 2.81 -3.32 -2.89
N TYR A 43 1.65 -3.95 -2.82
CA TYR A 43 0.82 -4.03 -1.63
C TYR A 43 1.03 -5.38 -0.95
N TYR A 44 1.21 -5.38 0.36
CA TYR A 44 1.26 -6.61 1.13
C TYR A 44 0.80 -6.40 2.56
N GLU A 45 0.31 -7.47 3.17
CA GLU A 45 -0.14 -7.52 4.55
C GLU A 45 0.78 -8.49 5.31
N ALA A 46 1.77 -7.94 5.99
CA ALA A 46 2.68 -8.70 6.81
C ALA A 46 2.04 -9.03 8.17
N LEU A 47 2.30 -10.25 8.65
CA LEU A 47 1.93 -10.69 9.99
C LEU A 47 3.15 -10.58 10.90
N GLY A 48 3.03 -9.81 11.96
CA GLY A 48 4.11 -9.58 12.93
C GLY A 48 3.86 -8.30 13.72
N GLU A 49 4.66 -8.09 14.75
CA GLU A 49 4.63 -6.85 15.51
C GLU A 49 5.17 -5.69 14.66
N PRO A 50 4.52 -4.51 14.67
CA PRO A 50 5.05 -3.35 13.97
C PRO A 50 6.40 -2.94 14.57
N LEU A 51 7.29 -2.44 13.72
CA LEU A 51 8.53 -1.81 14.17
C LEU A 51 8.20 -0.71 15.17
N ARG A 52 8.57 -0.92 16.44
CA ARG A 52 8.53 0.13 17.44
C ARG A 52 9.84 0.92 17.36
N VAL A 53 9.79 2.11 16.79
CA VAL A 53 10.87 3.08 16.94
C VAL A 53 10.81 3.59 18.38
N THR A 54 11.60 3.01 19.27
CA THR A 54 11.56 3.30 20.71
C THR A 54 12.34 4.56 21.08
N GLU A 55 13.21 5.08 20.20
CA GLU A 55 13.93 6.33 20.45
C GLU A 55 14.07 7.17 19.18
N PRO A 56 14.05 8.52 19.33
CA PRO A 56 14.36 9.41 18.20
C PRO A 56 15.82 9.20 17.79
N ILE A 57 16.06 9.03 16.51
CA ILE A 57 17.39 8.95 15.92
C ILE A 57 18.14 10.24 16.27
N LYS A 58 19.11 10.18 17.17
CA LYS A 58 20.02 11.30 17.43
C LYS A 58 20.94 11.42 16.24
N ALA A 59 20.82 12.54 15.53
CA ALA A 59 21.76 12.89 14.47
C ALA A 59 23.20 12.81 15.00
N GLY A 60 24.01 11.91 14.45
CA GLY A 60 25.45 11.85 14.71
C GLY A 60 26.06 10.50 15.09
N ASN A 61 25.31 9.42 15.20
CA ASN A 61 25.91 8.10 15.43
C ASN A 61 25.53 7.13 14.30
N GLU A 62 26.49 6.88 13.42
CA GLU A 62 26.50 5.76 12.45
C GLU A 62 26.70 4.39 13.15
N GLN A 63 26.10 4.16 14.28
CA GLN A 63 26.16 2.86 14.91
C GLN A 63 24.78 2.21 14.83
N ASN A 64 24.73 1.21 13.96
CA ASN A 64 23.81 0.08 13.94
C ASN A 64 22.61 0.23 14.88
N LEU A 65 21.42 0.37 14.31
CA LEU A 65 20.17 0.06 14.99
C LEU A 65 20.24 -1.42 15.43
N ILE A 66 20.89 -1.65 16.56
CA ILE A 66 20.75 -2.90 17.28
C ILE A 66 19.36 -2.80 17.91
N LEU A 67 18.39 -3.44 17.27
CA LEU A 67 17.15 -3.82 17.92
C LEU A 67 17.58 -4.75 19.06
N GLU A 68 17.55 -4.29 20.30
CA GLU A 68 17.61 -5.17 21.44
C GLU A 68 16.36 -6.05 21.41
N SER A 69 16.47 -7.17 20.71
CA SER A 69 15.56 -8.28 20.82
C SER A 69 15.79 -8.92 22.17
N GLY A 70 14.84 -8.76 23.09
CA GLY A 70 14.73 -9.71 24.20
C GLY A 70 14.68 -11.11 23.61
N GLU A 71 15.47 -12.00 24.16
CA GLU A 71 15.59 -13.41 23.76
C GLU A 71 14.20 -14.05 23.77
N ASP A 72 13.50 -14.14 22.66
CA ASP A 72 12.35 -14.99 22.32
C ASP A 72 11.35 -14.37 21.31
N MET A 73 11.63 -13.20 20.74
CA MET A 73 10.77 -12.67 19.70
C MET A 73 11.52 -12.56 18.38
N GLN A 74 11.46 -13.59 17.57
CA GLN A 74 11.69 -13.50 16.12
C GLN A 74 10.56 -12.67 15.49
N THR A 75 10.45 -11.42 15.87
CA THR A 75 9.55 -10.48 15.21
C THR A 75 10.27 -9.95 13.99
N THR A 76 10.25 -10.70 12.96
CA THR A 76 10.84 -10.32 11.70
C THR A 76 9.90 -9.36 11.00
N CYS A 77 10.23 -8.07 11.04
CA CYS A 77 9.64 -7.13 10.09
C CYS A 77 9.99 -7.64 8.69
N LEU A 78 8.95 -7.88 7.90
CA LEU A 78 9.12 -8.39 6.54
C LEU A 78 9.24 -7.21 5.59
N TYR A 79 10.40 -7.05 4.97
CA TYR A 79 10.62 -6.02 3.95
C TYR A 79 10.27 -6.53 2.55
N PRO A 80 9.83 -5.64 1.65
CA PRO A 80 9.56 -6.02 0.25
C PRO A 80 10.72 -6.75 -0.40
N GLU A 81 11.95 -6.35 -0.09
CA GLU A 81 13.18 -6.95 -0.60
C GLU A 81 13.30 -8.45 -0.30
N GLU A 82 12.76 -8.91 0.81
CA GLU A 82 12.80 -10.34 1.16
C GLU A 82 11.89 -11.18 0.25
N LEU A 83 10.74 -10.64 -0.13
CA LEU A 83 9.75 -11.31 -0.97
C LEU A 83 10.08 -11.19 -2.45
N LEU A 84 10.64 -10.04 -2.86
CA LEU A 84 10.82 -9.62 -4.24
C LEU A 84 12.29 -9.62 -4.69
N VAL A 85 13.19 -10.31 -3.96
CA VAL A 85 14.61 -10.46 -4.31
C VAL A 85 14.84 -10.79 -5.79
N PRO A 86 14.07 -11.70 -6.42
CA PRO A 86 14.28 -12.03 -7.83
C PRO A 86 14.12 -10.86 -8.79
N LEU A 87 13.37 -9.82 -8.40
CA LEU A 87 13.20 -8.61 -9.22
C LEU A 87 14.34 -7.61 -9.06
N SER A 88 15.18 -7.73 -8.05
CA SER A 88 16.24 -6.76 -7.74
C SER A 88 17.17 -6.45 -8.94
N PRO A 89 17.58 -7.41 -9.78
CA PRO A 89 18.45 -7.13 -10.94
C PRO A 89 17.78 -6.26 -12.01
N PHE A 90 16.46 -6.15 -12.01
CA PHE A 90 15.66 -5.40 -13.00
C PHE A 90 15.22 -4.03 -12.51
N LEU A 91 15.45 -3.74 -11.22
CA LEU A 91 15.05 -2.49 -10.58
C LEU A 91 16.21 -1.50 -10.54
N GLN A 92 15.87 -0.24 -10.53
CA GLN A 92 16.78 0.87 -10.29
C GLN A 92 16.53 1.44 -8.89
N VAL A 93 17.57 2.00 -8.28
CA VAL A 93 17.44 2.74 -7.03
C VAL A 93 16.43 3.85 -7.21
N TRP A 94 15.50 3.99 -6.23
CA TRP A 94 14.50 5.04 -6.26
C TRP A 94 15.17 6.41 -6.21
N PRO A 95 14.82 7.36 -7.12
CA PRO A 95 15.42 8.69 -7.15
C PRO A 95 15.26 9.43 -5.81
N GLY A 96 16.31 10.13 -5.39
CA GLY A 96 16.30 10.92 -4.15
C GLY A 96 16.50 10.13 -2.86
N GLN A 97 16.62 8.80 -2.91
CA GLN A 97 17.02 8.01 -1.75
C GLN A 97 18.53 8.12 -1.52
N HIS A 98 18.93 8.22 -0.26
CA HIS A 98 20.34 8.26 0.13
C HIS A 98 20.97 6.86 0.24
N ASP A 99 20.12 5.84 0.30
CA ASP A 99 20.50 4.42 0.38
C ASP A 99 20.20 3.77 -0.96
N ASP A 100 20.84 2.65 -1.26
CA ASP A 100 20.63 1.86 -2.49
C ASP A 100 19.27 1.13 -2.44
N ARG A 101 18.21 1.82 -2.03
CA ARG A 101 16.86 1.24 -1.89
C ARG A 101 16.19 1.12 -3.24
N LEU A 102 15.73 -0.08 -3.52
CA LEU A 102 14.95 -0.39 -4.71
C LEU A 102 13.46 -0.10 -4.53
N TRP A 103 13.01 0.00 -3.25
CA TRP A 103 11.61 0.22 -2.87
C TRP A 103 11.48 1.44 -1.98
N ALA A 104 10.54 2.33 -2.32
CA ALA A 104 10.16 3.46 -1.50
C ALA A 104 8.88 3.16 -0.74
N HIS A 105 8.86 3.46 0.56
CA HIS A 105 7.66 3.30 1.37
C HIS A 105 6.61 4.35 1.00
N MET A 106 5.36 3.90 0.86
CA MET A 106 4.21 4.76 0.69
C MET A 106 3.41 4.85 1.99
N TYR A 107 3.14 6.06 2.46
CA TYR A 107 2.42 6.30 3.71
C TYR A 107 0.92 6.22 3.49
N HIS A 108 0.21 5.42 4.31
CA HIS A 108 -1.24 5.41 4.32
C HIS A 108 -1.80 6.74 4.82
N ILE A 109 -2.52 7.43 3.94
CA ILE A 109 -3.19 8.69 4.23
C ILE A 109 -4.71 8.54 4.33
N TYR A 110 -5.25 7.43 3.84
CA TYR A 110 -6.67 7.12 3.86
C TYR A 110 -6.89 5.62 3.95
N TYR A 111 -7.83 5.20 4.80
CA TYR A 111 -8.23 3.80 4.97
C TYR A 111 -9.59 3.73 5.64
N HIS A 112 -10.36 2.68 5.36
CA HIS A 112 -11.69 2.48 5.96
C HIS A 112 -11.63 1.71 7.27
N SER A 113 -10.64 0.85 7.45
CA SER A 113 -10.51 0.02 8.65
C SER A 113 -9.05 -0.16 9.06
N VAL A 114 -8.85 -0.40 10.35
CA VAL A 114 -7.56 -0.77 10.92
C VAL A 114 -7.66 -2.21 11.41
N PRO A 115 -6.69 -3.08 11.12
CA PRO A 115 -6.67 -4.44 11.67
C PRO A 115 -6.67 -4.42 13.20
N LYS A 116 -7.60 -5.15 13.85
CA LYS A 116 -7.59 -5.35 15.30
C LYS A 116 -6.97 -6.69 15.67
N SER A 117 -7.09 -7.68 14.78
CA SER A 117 -6.46 -8.98 14.92
C SER A 117 -6.26 -9.62 13.55
N VAL A 118 -5.40 -10.63 13.49
CA VAL A 118 -5.19 -11.44 12.28
C VAL A 118 -6.48 -12.13 11.86
N GLU A 119 -7.22 -12.70 12.81
CA GLU A 119 -8.46 -13.43 12.54
C GLU A 119 -9.56 -12.51 11.97
N GLU A 120 -9.67 -11.30 12.50
CA GLU A 120 -10.61 -10.31 11.97
C GLU A 120 -10.22 -9.88 10.55
N TRP A 121 -8.90 -9.82 10.25
CA TRP A 121 -8.40 -9.32 8.97
C TRP A 121 -8.38 -10.36 7.86
N LYS A 122 -8.46 -11.65 8.19
CA LYS A 122 -8.59 -12.71 7.18
C LYS A 122 -9.85 -12.52 6.33
N ARG A 123 -9.76 -12.93 5.07
CA ARG A 123 -10.91 -12.96 4.16
C ARG A 123 -11.75 -14.18 4.46
N GLU A 124 -13.06 -14.03 4.40
CA GLU A 124 -14.01 -15.13 4.51
C GLU A 124 -14.10 -15.96 3.22
N GLY A 125 -13.69 -15.37 2.10
CA GLY A 125 -13.67 -16.00 0.79
C GLY A 125 -12.76 -15.27 -0.19
N VAL A 126 -12.54 -15.89 -1.34
CA VAL A 126 -11.72 -15.28 -2.41
C VAL A 126 -12.45 -14.09 -3.00
N PRO A 127 -11.87 -12.88 -3.00
CA PRO A 127 -12.49 -11.73 -3.65
C PRO A 127 -12.54 -11.94 -5.18
N GLU A 128 -13.51 -11.31 -5.83
CA GLU A 128 -13.60 -11.38 -7.29
C GLU A 128 -12.36 -10.81 -7.97
N LYS A 129 -11.84 -9.71 -7.44
CA LYS A 129 -10.59 -9.09 -7.91
C LYS A 129 -9.91 -8.32 -6.79
N ARG A 130 -8.60 -8.31 -6.80
CA ARG A 130 -7.74 -7.39 -6.03
C ARG A 130 -7.25 -6.30 -6.97
N ARG A 131 -7.58 -5.05 -6.67
CA ARG A 131 -7.35 -3.90 -7.55
C ARG A 131 -6.27 -2.99 -7.00
N GLY A 132 -5.36 -2.58 -7.88
CA GLY A 132 -4.45 -1.46 -7.69
C GLY A 132 -4.77 -0.35 -8.69
N ARG A 133 -4.67 0.89 -8.24
CA ARG A 133 -4.82 2.07 -9.10
C ARG A 133 -3.94 3.21 -8.59
N ILE A 134 -3.53 4.08 -9.50
CA ILE A 134 -2.73 5.26 -9.17
C ILE A 134 -3.41 6.55 -9.59
N ALA A 135 -3.04 7.62 -8.90
CA ALA A 135 -3.34 9.00 -9.31
C ALA A 135 -2.14 9.89 -8.98
N PHE A 136 -2.08 11.05 -9.61
CA PHE A 136 -1.07 12.07 -9.32
C PHE A 136 -1.73 13.31 -8.75
N VAL A 137 -1.24 13.77 -7.61
CA VAL A 137 -1.69 15.00 -6.96
C VAL A 137 -0.81 16.15 -7.43
N ARG A 138 -1.41 17.31 -7.68
CA ARG A 138 -0.67 18.54 -7.96
C ARG A 138 0.14 18.95 -6.74
N GLU A 139 1.38 19.37 -6.94
CA GLU A 139 2.30 19.71 -5.85
C GLU A 139 1.74 20.81 -4.92
N ASP A 140 1.07 21.83 -5.50
CA ASP A 140 0.44 22.92 -4.76
C ASP A 140 -0.80 22.48 -3.96
N LYS A 141 -1.31 21.27 -4.20
CA LYS A 141 -2.49 20.68 -3.55
C LYS A 141 -2.17 19.53 -2.59
N LEU A 142 -0.92 19.12 -2.53
CA LEU A 142 -0.50 17.93 -1.78
C LEU A 142 -0.89 17.99 -0.30
N PHE A 143 -0.64 19.12 0.36
CA PHE A 143 -0.98 19.29 1.79
C PHE A 143 -2.49 19.31 2.02
N SER A 144 -3.24 20.00 1.16
CA SER A 144 -4.71 20.02 1.22
C SER A 144 -5.29 18.62 1.06
N TYR A 145 -4.86 17.86 0.06
CA TYR A 145 -5.28 16.49 -0.18
C TYR A 145 -5.03 15.60 1.04
N THR A 146 -3.79 15.61 1.54
CA THR A 146 -3.39 14.77 2.68
C THR A 146 -4.15 15.15 3.94
N TYR A 147 -4.32 16.44 4.21
CA TYR A 147 -5.04 16.93 5.38
C TYR A 147 -6.48 16.43 5.39
N PHE A 148 -7.23 16.66 4.31
CA PHE A 148 -8.64 16.27 4.27
C PHE A 148 -8.84 14.76 4.36
N HIS A 149 -8.03 13.98 3.64
CA HIS A 149 -8.14 12.53 3.68
C HIS A 149 -7.82 11.97 5.07
N LYS A 150 -6.80 12.50 5.72
CA LYS A 150 -6.48 12.10 7.10
C LYS A 150 -7.55 12.55 8.10
N ALA A 151 -8.06 13.78 7.95
CA ALA A 151 -9.11 14.30 8.83
C ALA A 151 -10.42 13.50 8.69
N ILE A 152 -10.81 13.10 7.48
CA ILE A 152 -11.96 12.23 7.23
C ILE A 152 -11.79 10.89 7.95
N VAL A 153 -10.59 10.29 7.91
CA VAL A 153 -10.30 9.05 8.64
C VAL A 153 -10.43 9.27 10.15
N ASP A 154 -9.87 10.36 10.67
CA ASP A 154 -9.85 10.67 12.11
C ASP A 154 -11.24 11.00 12.68
N GLU A 155 -12.16 11.50 11.87
CA GLU A 155 -13.58 11.64 12.27
C GLU A 155 -14.24 10.30 12.62
N GLY A 156 -13.74 9.19 12.06
CA GLY A 156 -14.24 7.85 12.34
C GLY A 156 -15.66 7.58 11.81
N LEU A 157 -16.13 8.39 10.87
CA LEU A 157 -17.47 8.26 10.26
C LEU A 157 -17.47 7.35 9.03
N LEU A 158 -16.28 6.97 8.52
CA LEU A 158 -16.18 6.12 7.35
C LEU A 158 -16.70 4.72 7.66
N LEU A 159 -17.60 4.26 6.80
CA LEU A 159 -17.93 2.87 6.59
C LEU A 159 -17.61 2.56 5.15
N GLY A 160 -16.80 1.58 4.92
CA GLY A 160 -16.44 1.21 3.58
C GLY A 160 -15.82 -0.16 3.53
N ASP A 161 -15.30 -0.47 2.38
CA ASP A 161 -14.65 -1.73 2.14
C ASP A 161 -13.44 -1.88 3.07
N LYS A 162 -13.47 -2.90 3.89
CA LYS A 162 -12.51 -3.17 4.96
C LYS A 162 -11.05 -3.04 4.51
N TYR A 163 -10.76 -3.46 3.28
CA TYR A 163 -9.40 -3.51 2.74
C TYR A 163 -9.03 -2.29 1.87
N GLN A 164 -9.93 -1.31 1.76
CA GLN A 164 -9.64 -0.13 0.95
C GLN A 164 -8.68 0.81 1.66
N SER A 165 -7.62 1.20 0.94
CA SER A 165 -6.66 2.20 1.41
C SER A 165 -6.10 3.04 0.26
N ILE A 166 -5.55 4.22 0.62
CA ILE A 166 -4.76 5.06 -0.26
C ILE A 166 -3.46 5.38 0.46
N ALA A 167 -2.35 5.16 -0.22
CA ALA A 167 -1.01 5.50 0.25
C ALA A 167 -0.38 6.55 -0.68
N LEU A 168 0.51 7.35 -0.12
CA LEU A 168 1.19 8.46 -0.78
C LEU A 168 2.70 8.30 -0.71
N HIS A 169 3.37 8.52 -1.83
CA HIS A 169 4.81 8.80 -1.89
C HIS A 169 5.07 9.92 -2.88
N GLU A 170 5.78 10.99 -2.43
CA GLU A 170 5.89 12.22 -3.20
C GLU A 170 4.50 12.76 -3.59
N ASN A 171 4.19 12.85 -4.87
CA ASN A 171 2.86 13.23 -5.35
C ASN A 171 2.08 12.06 -5.98
N ILE A 172 2.56 10.83 -5.80
CA ILE A 172 1.95 9.62 -6.33
C ILE A 172 1.05 9.01 -5.27
N LEU A 173 -0.22 8.82 -5.60
CA LEU A 173 -1.16 8.03 -4.83
C LEU A 173 -1.22 6.63 -5.38
N PHE A 174 -1.19 5.65 -4.49
CA PHE A 174 -1.54 4.28 -4.82
C PHE A 174 -2.72 3.85 -3.95
N SER A 175 -3.77 3.32 -4.58
CA SER A 175 -4.96 2.82 -3.88
C SER A 175 -5.10 1.33 -4.12
N TYR A 176 -5.28 0.57 -3.03
CA TYR A 176 -5.65 -0.84 -3.06
C TYR A 176 -7.08 -1.02 -2.57
N PHE A 177 -7.82 -1.95 -3.17
CA PHE A 177 -9.11 -2.42 -2.69
C PHE A 177 -9.47 -3.78 -3.32
N GLU A 178 -10.55 -4.41 -2.82
CA GLU A 178 -11.05 -5.70 -3.29
C GLU A 178 -12.47 -5.56 -3.83
N GLU A 179 -12.82 -6.35 -4.85
CA GLU A 179 -14.16 -6.42 -5.42
C GLU A 179 -14.89 -7.69 -4.92
N PRO A 180 -16.21 -7.63 -4.72
CA PRO A 180 -17.10 -6.50 -5.00
C PRO A 180 -16.89 -5.35 -4.02
N LYS A 181 -16.90 -4.12 -4.53
CA LYS A 181 -16.74 -2.93 -3.72
C LYS A 181 -18.08 -2.42 -3.21
N HIS A 182 -18.21 -2.27 -1.91
CA HIS A 182 -19.37 -1.68 -1.27
C HIS A 182 -19.08 -0.19 -0.99
N MET A 183 -19.67 0.67 -1.78
CA MET A 183 -19.43 2.11 -1.74
C MET A 183 -20.26 2.79 -0.64
N VAL A 184 -19.96 2.53 0.62
CA VAL A 184 -20.51 3.33 1.73
C VAL A 184 -19.36 4.12 2.34
N ASN A 185 -19.38 5.44 2.18
CA ASN A 185 -18.29 6.31 2.63
C ASN A 185 -18.57 6.94 4.01
N ILE A 186 -19.82 7.01 4.46
CA ILE A 186 -20.21 7.64 5.72
C ILE A 186 -21.27 6.76 6.40
N ARG A 187 -21.22 6.67 7.71
CA ARG A 187 -22.24 5.95 8.50
C ARG A 187 -23.61 6.57 8.30
N GLU A 188 -24.57 5.80 7.82
CA GLU A 188 -25.97 6.23 7.68
C GLU A 188 -26.62 6.63 9.02
N GLU A 189 -26.18 6.01 10.13
CA GLU A 189 -26.67 6.26 11.49
C GLU A 189 -26.12 7.56 12.12
N ALA A 190 -25.15 8.19 11.48
CA ALA A 190 -24.64 9.46 11.95
C ALA A 190 -25.64 10.58 11.55
N GLU A 191 -26.51 10.99 12.46
CA GLU A 191 -27.26 12.26 12.37
C GLU A 191 -26.32 13.47 12.17
N LYS A 192 -25.01 13.23 12.28
CA LYS A 192 -23.96 14.21 12.18
C LYS A 192 -23.37 14.22 10.76
N GLU A 193 -23.74 15.24 10.01
CA GLU A 193 -23.01 15.55 8.77
C GLU A 193 -21.53 15.81 9.04
N SER A 194 -20.65 15.18 8.26
CA SER A 194 -19.22 15.45 8.34
C SER A 194 -18.89 16.87 7.86
N GLU A 195 -18.44 17.72 8.77
CA GLU A 195 -17.96 19.07 8.42
C GLU A 195 -16.69 18.97 7.56
N ILE A 196 -15.82 17.98 7.81
CA ILE A 196 -14.60 17.77 7.04
C ILE A 196 -14.91 17.40 5.59
N ILE A 197 -15.92 16.56 5.36
CA ILE A 197 -16.34 16.22 3.99
C ILE A 197 -16.94 17.45 3.29
N LYS A 198 -17.70 18.27 3.99
CA LYS A 198 -18.19 19.53 3.43
C LYS A 198 -17.06 20.47 3.03
N ASP A 199 -16.09 20.63 3.91
CA ASP A 199 -14.91 21.45 3.65
C ASP A 199 -14.08 20.88 2.50
N TRP A 200 -13.93 19.55 2.42
CA TRP A 200 -13.29 18.88 1.30
C TRP A 200 -13.99 19.16 -0.03
N LEU A 201 -15.31 19.05 -0.06
CA LEU A 201 -16.09 19.35 -1.26
C LEU A 201 -16.00 20.84 -1.65
N ALA A 202 -15.87 21.74 -0.67
CA ALA A 202 -15.77 23.19 -0.91
C ALA A 202 -14.42 23.61 -1.53
N VAL A 203 -13.36 22.82 -1.36
CA VAL A 203 -12.03 23.12 -1.97
C VAL A 203 -11.86 22.52 -3.38
N ASP A 204 -12.93 22.05 -4.00
CA ASP A 204 -12.94 21.44 -5.32
C ASP A 204 -11.95 20.24 -5.42
N PRO A 205 -12.39 19.04 -5.01
CA PRO A 205 -11.56 17.83 -5.01
C PRO A 205 -10.89 17.55 -6.34
N GLU A 206 -11.59 17.83 -7.44
CA GLU A 206 -11.11 17.59 -8.81
C GLU A 206 -9.86 18.41 -9.12
N SER A 207 -9.79 19.64 -8.61
CA SER A 207 -8.64 20.53 -8.81
C SER A 207 -7.33 20.03 -8.20
N HIS A 208 -7.37 18.96 -7.38
CA HIS A 208 -6.19 18.40 -6.73
C HIS A 208 -5.40 17.46 -7.64
N PHE A 209 -5.99 16.95 -8.71
CA PHE A 209 -5.40 15.90 -9.52
C PHE A 209 -4.71 16.42 -10.78
N ILE A 210 -3.69 15.67 -11.20
CA ILE A 210 -3.12 15.74 -12.53
C ILE A 210 -3.75 14.61 -13.34
N HIS A 211 -4.56 14.96 -14.32
CA HIS A 211 -5.22 13.97 -15.17
C HIS A 211 -4.21 13.31 -16.10
N MET A 212 -4.17 12.00 -16.09
CA MET A 212 -3.36 11.22 -17.01
C MET A 212 -4.15 10.96 -18.29
N PRO A 213 -3.54 11.08 -19.47
CA PRO A 213 -4.23 10.78 -20.75
C PRO A 213 -4.82 9.36 -20.78
N GLU A 214 -4.12 8.39 -20.17
CA GLU A 214 -4.53 7.00 -20.09
C GLU A 214 -5.69 6.75 -19.12
N GLY A 215 -5.99 7.71 -18.27
CA GLY A 215 -7.07 7.65 -17.28
C GLY A 215 -8.47 7.96 -17.85
N GLU A 216 -8.58 8.31 -19.14
CA GLU A 216 -9.85 8.60 -19.82
C GLU A 216 -10.72 9.65 -19.08
N GLY A 217 -10.08 10.59 -18.39
CA GLY A 217 -10.75 11.63 -17.60
C GLY A 217 -10.99 11.27 -16.12
N GLU A 218 -10.69 10.06 -15.71
CA GLU A 218 -10.75 9.66 -14.31
C GLU A 218 -9.48 10.09 -13.56
N ASN A 219 -9.63 10.40 -12.28
CA ASN A 219 -8.50 10.76 -11.41
C ASN A 219 -7.56 9.58 -11.14
N PHE A 220 -8.12 8.38 -11.06
CA PHE A 220 -7.38 7.15 -10.79
C PHE A 220 -7.36 6.24 -12.02
N MET A 221 -6.17 5.85 -12.43
CA MET A 221 -5.94 4.86 -13.46
C MET A 221 -5.76 3.47 -12.84
N PHE A 222 -6.52 2.48 -13.29
CA PHE A 222 -6.35 1.08 -12.90
C PHE A 222 -5.08 0.49 -13.46
N LEU A 223 -4.41 -0.32 -12.65
CA LEU A 223 -3.17 -0.98 -13.01
C LEU A 223 -3.36 -2.46 -13.29
N PRO A 224 -2.67 -3.01 -14.29
CA PRO A 224 -2.56 -4.45 -14.47
C PRO A 224 -1.80 -5.05 -13.28
N ALA A 225 -2.34 -6.14 -12.73
CA ALA A 225 -1.65 -6.92 -11.72
C ALA A 225 -0.68 -7.89 -12.41
N LEU A 226 0.57 -7.91 -11.95
CA LEU A 226 1.53 -8.97 -12.30
C LEU A 226 1.23 -10.24 -11.50
N PHE A 227 0.81 -10.07 -10.25
CA PHE A 227 0.16 -11.09 -9.42
C PHE A 227 -0.68 -10.42 -8.32
N ALA A 228 -1.65 -11.18 -7.78
CA ALA A 228 -2.44 -10.76 -6.62
C ALA A 228 -2.88 -12.03 -5.87
N LEU A 229 -2.32 -12.24 -4.67
CA LEU A 229 -2.35 -13.49 -3.93
C LEU A 229 -2.87 -13.27 -2.51
N GLY A 230 -3.86 -14.04 -2.09
CA GLY A 230 -4.32 -14.14 -0.71
C GLY A 230 -4.13 -15.55 -0.16
N THR A 231 -4.14 -15.71 1.15
CA THR A 231 -4.09 -17.03 1.79
C THR A 231 -5.33 -17.86 1.50
N GLU A 232 -6.46 -17.22 1.23
CA GLU A 232 -7.73 -17.84 0.86
C GLU A 232 -7.74 -18.44 -0.55
N ASP A 233 -6.82 -18.06 -1.42
CA ASP A 233 -6.74 -18.59 -2.80
C ASP A 233 -6.27 -20.06 -2.86
N GLU A 234 -5.68 -20.59 -1.78
CA GLU A 234 -5.18 -21.96 -1.66
C GLU A 234 -6.15 -22.89 -0.91
N GLN A 235 -7.35 -22.42 -0.55
CA GLN A 235 -8.41 -23.20 0.08
C GLN A 235 -9.36 -23.74 -0.98
#